data_d4b8b9a0ec04e4fd748053c97ff99bae
#
_entry.id   d4b8b9a0ec04e4fd748053c97ff99bae
#
_cell.length_a   1.000
_cell.length_b   1.000
_cell.length_c   1.000
_cell.angle_alpha   90.00
_cell.angle_beta   90.00
_cell.angle_gamma   90.00
#
_symmetry.space_group_name_H-M   'P 1'
#
loop_
_entity.id
_entity.type
_entity.pdbx_description
1 polymer ?
#
loop_
_entity_poly.entity_id
_entity_poly.type
_entity_poly.pdbx_seq_one_letter_code
_entity_poly.pdbx_strand_id
1 'polypeptide(L)'
;CMPLQLSPTRRKESNLPATPEERTAYQSLAGTLNFFGHGVLPPACFVASYLQQQLGDLRVHHLAHANALLKETLQLQPKLYFPSAPEQSRDPHVIAWSDAAHGMTYGQSGYLAGLQITGSTPTSSILHILDWSSSKQRRVSFSSIGSEILAAASATDRGFALTESIRALFPLAPTSIYFELRVDAKGLYDTITTLHESKDYRLRPTVARLRDSFGAEEIRVLRWIPGPQNVAD
;
A
#
# COMPACT_ATOMS: atom_id res chain seq x y z
N CYS A 1 15.14 -11.65 -12.49
CA CYS A 1 15.41 -10.25 -12.87
C CYS A 1 16.92 -10.03 -12.83
N MET A 2 17.48 -9.47 -13.88
CA MET A 2 18.94 -9.20 -13.94
C MET A 2 19.19 -7.70 -13.76
N PRO A 3 20.30 -7.33 -13.08
CA PRO A 3 20.68 -5.93 -12.93
C PRO A 3 21.02 -5.30 -14.27
N LEU A 4 20.80 -3.99 -14.39
CA LEU A 4 21.16 -3.20 -15.55
C LEU A 4 22.70 -3.17 -15.71
N GLN A 5 23.18 -3.41 -16.93
CA GLN A 5 24.61 -3.40 -17.20
C GLN A 5 25.10 -1.95 -17.38
N LEU A 6 25.93 -1.49 -16.46
CA LEU A 6 26.56 -0.16 -16.50
C LEU A 6 28.06 -0.29 -16.39
N SER A 7 28.78 0.15 -17.42
CA SER A 7 30.25 0.21 -17.37
C SER A 7 30.72 1.23 -16.32
N PRO A 8 31.96 1.09 -15.77
CA PRO A 8 32.52 2.05 -14.84
C PRO A 8 32.56 3.48 -15.41
N THR A 9 32.83 3.63 -16.69
CA THR A 9 32.84 4.92 -17.40
C THR A 9 31.43 5.52 -17.43
N ARG A 10 30.43 4.72 -17.82
CA ARG A 10 29.04 5.17 -17.92
C ARG A 10 28.49 5.62 -16.54
N ARG A 11 28.88 4.95 -15.45
CA ARG A 11 28.46 5.35 -14.08
C ARG A 11 28.95 6.74 -13.68
N LYS A 12 30.09 7.18 -14.22
CA LYS A 12 30.61 8.55 -13.97
C LYS A 12 29.80 9.62 -14.68
N GLU A 13 29.07 9.27 -15.73
CA GLU A 13 28.21 10.17 -16.50
C GLU A 13 26.80 10.30 -15.89
N SER A 14 26.72 10.42 -14.58
CA SER A 14 25.50 10.29 -13.76
C SER A 14 24.34 11.17 -14.21
N ASN A 15 24.61 12.37 -14.72
CA ASN A 15 23.59 13.35 -15.12
C ASN A 15 23.22 13.28 -16.61
N LEU A 16 23.90 12.45 -17.40
CA LEU A 16 23.54 12.30 -18.82
C LEU A 16 22.22 11.52 -18.96
N PRO A 17 21.41 11.83 -20.00
CA PRO A 17 20.23 11.06 -20.32
C PRO A 17 20.57 9.58 -20.56
N ALA A 18 19.65 8.69 -20.23
CA ALA A 18 19.74 7.29 -20.59
C ALA A 18 19.59 7.11 -22.11
N THR A 19 20.34 6.16 -22.67
CA THR A 19 20.19 5.77 -24.09
C THR A 19 18.84 5.05 -24.30
N PRO A 20 18.37 4.92 -25.54
CA PRO A 20 17.16 4.13 -25.83
C PRO A 20 17.23 2.68 -25.31
N GLU A 21 18.41 2.04 -25.45
CA GLU A 21 18.64 0.67 -24.98
C GLU A 21 18.60 0.58 -23.45
N GLU A 22 19.26 1.54 -22.76
CA GLU A 22 19.22 1.65 -21.31
C GLU A 22 17.79 1.91 -20.80
N ARG A 23 17.02 2.76 -21.50
CA ARG A 23 15.62 3.02 -21.20
C ARG A 23 14.78 1.75 -21.33
N THR A 24 14.96 0.98 -22.40
CA THR A 24 14.25 -0.28 -22.63
C THR A 24 14.57 -1.29 -21.54
N ALA A 25 15.85 -1.44 -21.18
CA ALA A 25 16.28 -2.34 -20.10
C ALA A 25 15.68 -1.90 -18.73
N TYR A 26 15.67 -0.60 -18.45
CA TYR A 26 15.08 -0.04 -17.24
C TYR A 26 13.55 -0.29 -17.16
N GLN A 27 12.85 -0.10 -18.27
CA GLN A 27 11.40 -0.37 -18.34
C GLN A 27 11.11 -1.87 -18.10
N SER A 28 11.93 -2.75 -18.68
CA SER A 28 11.82 -4.19 -18.44
C SER A 28 12.04 -4.55 -16.98
N LEU A 29 13.05 -3.95 -16.33
CA LEU A 29 13.30 -4.12 -14.89
C LEU A 29 12.11 -3.65 -14.05
N ALA A 30 11.63 -2.42 -14.28
CA ALA A 30 10.50 -1.86 -13.56
C ALA A 30 9.21 -2.68 -13.76
N GLY A 31 8.96 -3.16 -15.00
CA GLY A 31 7.82 -4.02 -15.32
C GLY A 31 7.89 -5.38 -14.62
N THR A 32 9.08 -5.99 -14.58
CA THR A 32 9.30 -7.26 -13.87
C THR A 32 9.06 -7.09 -12.36
N LEU A 33 9.60 -6.04 -11.74
CA LEU A 33 9.38 -5.75 -10.33
C LEU A 33 7.90 -5.46 -10.04
N ASN A 34 7.21 -4.78 -10.95
CA ASN A 34 5.77 -4.52 -10.81
C ASN A 34 4.95 -5.82 -10.83
N PHE A 35 5.27 -6.73 -11.75
CA PHE A 35 4.61 -8.04 -11.83
C PHE A 35 4.81 -8.85 -10.54
N PHE A 36 6.05 -8.98 -10.07
CA PHE A 36 6.34 -9.69 -8.82
C PHE A 36 5.80 -8.95 -7.59
N GLY A 37 5.85 -7.63 -7.59
CA GLY A 37 5.32 -6.79 -6.52
C GLY A 37 3.84 -7.08 -6.27
N HIS A 38 3.02 -7.05 -7.31
CA HIS A 38 1.58 -7.30 -7.18
C HIS A 38 1.22 -8.79 -6.99
N GLY A 39 2.12 -9.71 -7.38
CA GLY A 39 1.86 -11.15 -7.26
C GLY A 39 2.26 -11.75 -5.93
N VAL A 40 3.51 -11.54 -5.51
CA VAL A 40 4.08 -12.31 -4.39
C VAL A 40 5.08 -11.54 -3.53
N LEU A 41 5.43 -10.30 -3.90
CA LEU A 41 6.55 -9.58 -3.30
C LEU A 41 6.13 -8.15 -2.90
N PRO A 42 5.35 -7.96 -1.81
CA PRO A 42 4.83 -6.63 -1.42
C PRO A 42 5.86 -5.49 -1.45
N PRO A 43 7.08 -5.63 -0.92
CA PRO A 43 8.08 -4.56 -0.96
C PRO A 43 8.47 -4.11 -2.37
N ALA A 44 8.34 -4.99 -3.38
CA ALA A 44 8.63 -4.62 -4.76
C ALA A 44 7.60 -3.67 -5.38
N CYS A 45 6.39 -3.56 -4.81
CA CYS A 45 5.37 -2.61 -5.29
C CYS A 45 5.86 -1.16 -5.20
N PHE A 46 6.41 -0.77 -4.05
CA PHE A 46 6.97 0.57 -3.87
C PHE A 46 8.11 0.81 -4.86
N VAL A 47 9.07 -0.12 -4.93
CA VAL A 47 10.23 -0.02 -5.82
C VAL A 47 9.79 0.13 -7.28
N ALA A 48 8.86 -0.71 -7.75
CA ALA A 48 8.34 -0.64 -9.10
C ALA A 48 7.65 0.70 -9.39
N SER A 49 6.80 1.16 -8.47
CA SER A 49 6.13 2.47 -8.57
C SER A 49 7.13 3.62 -8.63
N TYR A 50 8.13 3.60 -7.77
CA TYR A 50 9.19 4.60 -7.73
C TYR A 50 9.98 4.64 -9.05
N LEU A 51 10.42 3.46 -9.56
CA LEU A 51 11.15 3.37 -10.81
C LEU A 51 10.33 3.88 -12.01
N GLN A 52 9.03 3.56 -12.07
CA GLN A 52 8.15 4.03 -13.13
C GLN A 52 8.03 5.57 -13.14
N GLN A 53 8.09 6.22 -11.99
CA GLN A 53 8.02 7.67 -11.90
C GLN A 53 9.23 8.39 -12.51
N GLN A 54 10.38 7.72 -12.60
CA GLN A 54 11.61 8.30 -13.17
C GLN A 54 11.65 8.26 -14.72
N LEU A 55 10.72 7.55 -15.37
CA LEU A 55 10.73 7.37 -16.82
C LEU A 55 10.61 8.68 -17.63
N GLY A 56 10.03 9.73 -17.05
CA GLY A 56 9.87 11.04 -17.72
C GLY A 56 11.22 11.71 -18.05
N ASP A 57 12.18 11.67 -17.11
CA ASP A 57 13.53 12.22 -17.25
C ASP A 57 14.56 11.21 -16.78
N LEU A 58 14.66 10.09 -17.51
CA LEU A 58 15.53 8.97 -17.13
C LEU A 58 16.99 9.32 -17.40
N ARG A 59 17.82 9.30 -16.34
CA ARG A 59 19.26 9.59 -16.34
C ARG A 59 20.07 8.42 -15.80
N VAL A 60 21.36 8.42 -16.05
CA VAL A 60 22.26 7.33 -15.65
C VAL A 60 22.25 7.05 -14.16
N HIS A 61 22.14 8.06 -13.30
CA HIS A 61 22.05 7.83 -11.85
C HIS A 61 20.78 7.06 -11.45
N HIS A 62 19.66 7.21 -12.19
CA HIS A 62 18.46 6.42 -11.95
C HIS A 62 18.68 4.93 -12.26
N LEU A 63 19.53 4.61 -13.27
CA LEU A 63 19.89 3.22 -13.59
C LEU A 63 20.72 2.58 -12.47
N ALA A 64 21.68 3.33 -11.93
CA ALA A 64 22.49 2.88 -10.80
C ALA A 64 21.63 2.66 -9.55
N HIS A 65 20.71 3.59 -9.27
CA HIS A 65 19.77 3.50 -8.16
C HIS A 65 18.82 2.30 -8.32
N ALA A 66 18.29 2.06 -9.52
CA ALA A 66 17.45 0.90 -9.81
C ALA A 66 18.15 -0.43 -9.48
N ASN A 67 19.46 -0.55 -9.80
CA ASN A 67 20.24 -1.72 -9.43
C ASN A 67 20.42 -1.87 -7.90
N ALA A 68 20.59 -0.77 -7.18
CA ALA A 68 20.68 -0.81 -5.72
C ALA A 68 19.36 -1.28 -5.10
N LEU A 69 18.25 -0.70 -5.52
CA LEU A 69 16.90 -1.10 -5.07
C LEU A 69 16.56 -2.54 -5.42
N LEU A 70 16.93 -3.01 -6.62
CA LEU A 70 16.76 -4.41 -7.01
C LEU A 70 17.51 -5.34 -6.06
N LYS A 71 18.79 -5.02 -5.78
CA LYS A 71 19.62 -5.83 -4.88
C LYS A 71 19.00 -5.90 -3.47
N GLU A 72 18.59 -4.77 -2.94
CA GLU A 72 17.93 -4.66 -1.63
C GLU A 72 16.64 -5.48 -1.59
N THR A 73 15.76 -5.31 -2.59
CA THR A 73 14.51 -6.08 -2.72
C THR A 73 14.75 -7.58 -2.74
N LEU A 74 15.78 -8.05 -3.48
CA LEU A 74 16.11 -9.47 -3.56
C LEU A 74 16.71 -10.01 -2.25
N GLN A 75 17.39 -9.17 -1.46
CA GLN A 75 17.95 -9.57 -0.17
C GLN A 75 16.87 -9.79 0.90
N LEU A 76 15.73 -9.11 0.82
CA LEU A 76 14.63 -9.27 1.76
C LEU A 76 14.03 -10.69 1.73
N GLN A 77 14.08 -11.39 0.60
CA GLN A 77 13.51 -12.73 0.39
C GLN A 77 12.14 -12.93 1.07
N PRO A 78 11.19 -11.98 0.91
CA PRO A 78 9.91 -12.08 1.59
C PRO A 78 9.16 -13.31 1.11
N LYS A 79 8.46 -13.96 2.05
CA LYS A 79 7.60 -15.11 1.76
C LYS A 79 6.20 -14.80 2.25
N LEU A 80 5.20 -15.01 1.42
CA LEU A 80 3.82 -15.06 1.85
C LEU A 80 3.58 -16.42 2.47
N TYR A 81 3.11 -16.40 3.71
CA TYR A 81 2.80 -17.61 4.46
C TYR A 81 1.33 -17.59 4.89
N PHE A 82 0.63 -18.67 4.60
CA PHE A 82 -0.78 -18.85 4.93
C PHE A 82 -0.90 -19.99 5.92
N PRO A 83 -0.74 -19.73 7.24
CA PRO A 83 -0.88 -20.76 8.26
C PRO A 83 -2.33 -21.25 8.36
N SER A 84 -2.52 -22.47 8.84
CA SER A 84 -3.86 -22.96 9.15
C SER A 84 -4.51 -22.13 10.25
N ALA A 85 -5.83 -21.92 10.15
CA ALA A 85 -6.57 -21.25 11.20
C ALA A 85 -6.51 -22.05 12.51
N PRO A 86 -6.42 -21.38 13.68
CA PRO A 86 -6.48 -22.06 14.97
C PRO A 86 -7.80 -22.82 15.13
N GLU A 87 -7.77 -23.99 15.78
CA GLU A 87 -8.98 -24.84 15.96
C GLU A 87 -10.15 -24.12 16.66
N GLN A 88 -9.86 -23.14 17.51
CA GLN A 88 -10.86 -22.34 18.22
C GLN A 88 -10.90 -20.89 17.71
N SER A 89 -10.70 -20.71 16.40
CA SER A 89 -10.71 -19.38 15.80
C SER A 89 -12.08 -18.73 15.92
N ARG A 90 -12.07 -17.42 16.22
CA ARG A 90 -13.27 -16.58 16.37
C ARG A 90 -13.10 -15.31 15.56
N ASP A 91 -14.23 -14.71 15.19
CA ASP A 91 -14.33 -13.37 14.63
C ASP A 91 -13.37 -13.08 13.47
N PRO A 92 -13.45 -13.83 12.34
CA PRO A 92 -12.72 -13.48 11.15
C PRO A 92 -13.16 -12.11 10.65
N HIS A 93 -12.20 -11.23 10.37
CA HIS A 93 -12.50 -9.91 9.83
C HIS A 93 -11.44 -9.47 8.83
N VAL A 94 -11.86 -8.65 7.88
CA VAL A 94 -10.95 -8.01 6.94
C VAL A 94 -10.35 -6.81 7.62
N ILE A 95 -9.05 -6.69 7.53
CA ILE A 95 -8.30 -5.56 8.06
C ILE A 95 -7.50 -4.92 6.94
N ALA A 96 -7.50 -3.60 6.86
CA ALA A 96 -6.62 -2.85 5.99
C ALA A 96 -5.84 -1.81 6.78
N TRP A 97 -4.58 -1.64 6.42
CA TRP A 97 -3.71 -0.54 6.84
C TRP A 97 -3.54 0.40 5.66
N SER A 98 -3.53 1.69 5.92
CA SER A 98 -3.18 2.70 4.93
C SER A 98 -2.00 3.54 5.41
N ASP A 99 -1.18 3.96 4.46
CA ASP A 99 -0.06 4.85 4.67
C ASP A 99 0.12 5.80 3.49
N ALA A 100 0.68 6.98 3.72
CA ALA A 100 1.01 7.90 2.66
C ALA A 100 2.28 8.71 2.92
N ALA A 101 3.19 8.67 1.97
CA ALA A 101 4.30 9.61 1.92
C ALA A 101 3.88 10.87 1.12
N HIS A 102 3.97 12.05 1.76
CA HIS A 102 3.69 13.32 1.11
C HIS A 102 4.92 13.80 0.33
N GLY A 103 4.78 13.99 -0.98
CA GLY A 103 5.81 14.53 -1.86
C GLY A 103 5.54 15.97 -2.29
N MET A 104 6.57 16.67 -2.79
CA MET A 104 6.45 18.05 -3.24
C MET A 104 5.42 18.25 -4.36
N THR A 105 5.27 17.29 -5.27
CA THR A 105 4.32 17.36 -6.40
C THR A 105 3.20 16.33 -6.25
N TYR A 106 3.53 15.11 -5.92
CA TYR A 106 2.59 14.01 -5.71
C TYR A 106 3.04 13.19 -4.52
N GLY A 107 2.07 12.71 -3.75
CA GLY A 107 2.31 11.74 -2.71
C GLY A 107 2.41 10.31 -3.26
N GLN A 108 2.86 9.41 -2.41
CA GLN A 108 2.77 7.96 -2.59
C GLN A 108 1.72 7.43 -1.64
N SER A 109 0.83 6.58 -2.10
CA SER A 109 -0.12 5.86 -1.25
C SER A 109 0.25 4.40 -1.18
N GLY A 110 0.26 3.86 0.02
CA GLY A 110 0.38 2.45 0.31
C GLY A 110 -0.86 1.91 1.02
N TYR A 111 -1.20 0.65 0.77
CA TYR A 111 -2.10 -0.11 1.62
C TYR A 111 -1.69 -1.58 1.65
N LEU A 112 -2.03 -2.21 2.75
CA LEU A 112 -1.97 -3.66 2.90
C LEU A 112 -3.30 -4.11 3.49
N ALA A 113 -3.90 -5.16 2.93
CA ALA A 113 -5.16 -5.70 3.39
C ALA A 113 -5.11 -7.22 3.49
N GLY A 114 -5.87 -7.78 4.43
CA GLY A 114 -5.90 -9.21 4.64
C GLY A 114 -7.06 -9.66 5.52
N LEU A 115 -7.14 -10.98 5.68
CA LEU A 115 -8.08 -11.63 6.59
C LEU A 115 -7.37 -11.91 7.92
N GLN A 116 -7.80 -11.27 8.98
CA GLN A 116 -7.37 -11.59 10.33
C GLN A 116 -8.33 -12.60 10.95
N ILE A 117 -7.76 -13.66 11.52
CA ILE A 117 -8.48 -14.68 12.27
C ILE A 117 -7.98 -14.62 13.69
N THR A 118 -8.86 -14.25 14.61
CA THR A 118 -8.52 -14.14 16.03
C THR A 118 -8.56 -15.52 16.67
N GLY A 119 -7.47 -15.93 17.31
CA GLY A 119 -7.43 -17.15 18.10
C GLY A 119 -7.97 -16.92 19.52
N SER A 120 -7.95 -17.98 20.33
CA SER A 120 -8.41 -17.95 21.73
C SER A 120 -7.55 -17.06 22.64
N THR A 121 -6.32 -16.73 22.21
CA THR A 121 -5.40 -15.82 22.91
C THR A 121 -4.98 -14.69 21.98
N PRO A 122 -4.64 -13.49 22.50
CA PRO A 122 -4.16 -12.37 21.68
C PRO A 122 -2.94 -12.72 20.81
N THR A 123 -2.10 -13.65 21.28
CA THR A 123 -0.89 -14.12 20.58
C THR A 123 -1.17 -15.18 19.52
N SER A 124 -2.36 -15.73 19.46
CA SER A 124 -2.76 -16.74 18.47
C SER A 124 -3.51 -16.18 17.28
N SER A 125 -3.57 -14.87 17.14
CA SER A 125 -4.17 -14.24 15.95
C SER A 125 -3.28 -14.39 14.73
N ILE A 126 -3.91 -14.76 13.61
CA ILE A 126 -3.24 -14.97 12.31
C ILE A 126 -3.75 -13.92 11.34
N LEU A 127 -2.83 -13.37 10.55
CA LEU A 127 -3.14 -12.48 9.44
C LEU A 127 -2.74 -13.15 8.12
N HIS A 128 -3.71 -13.36 7.26
CA HIS A 128 -3.49 -13.73 5.86
C HIS A 128 -3.47 -12.46 5.01
N ILE A 129 -2.30 -12.07 4.53
CA ILE A 129 -2.15 -10.94 3.61
C ILE A 129 -2.72 -11.36 2.25
N LEU A 130 -3.70 -10.62 1.73
CA LEU A 130 -4.45 -10.98 0.53
C LEU A 130 -4.37 -9.92 -0.58
N ASP A 131 -4.21 -8.66 -0.22
CA ASP A 131 -4.10 -7.56 -1.19
C ASP A 131 -3.17 -6.46 -0.66
N TRP A 132 -2.43 -5.82 -1.55
CA TRP A 132 -1.51 -4.73 -1.21
C TRP A 132 -1.19 -3.91 -2.44
N SER A 133 -0.82 -2.67 -2.25
CA SER A 133 -0.36 -1.80 -3.32
C SER A 133 0.48 -0.65 -2.77
N SER A 134 1.41 -0.19 -3.59
CA SER A 134 2.05 1.10 -3.40
C SER A 134 2.07 1.83 -4.73
N SER A 135 1.49 3.03 -4.79
CA SER A 135 1.31 3.76 -6.04
C SER A 135 1.40 5.27 -5.85
N LYS A 136 1.88 5.96 -6.89
CA LYS A 136 1.84 7.42 -6.94
C LYS A 136 0.39 7.91 -6.87
N GLN A 137 0.13 8.89 -6.01
CA GLN A 137 -1.18 9.54 -5.96
C GLN A 137 -1.48 10.26 -7.27
N ARG A 138 -2.68 10.08 -7.79
CA ARG A 138 -3.14 10.76 -9.01
C ARG A 138 -3.58 12.20 -8.77
N ARG A 139 -3.86 12.55 -7.52
CA ARG A 139 -4.28 13.88 -7.10
C ARG A 139 -3.16 14.54 -6.31
N VAL A 140 -2.92 15.81 -6.58
CA VAL A 140 -2.01 16.63 -5.79
C VAL A 140 -2.67 16.90 -4.44
N SER A 141 -1.98 16.59 -3.38
CA SER A 141 -2.36 16.95 -2.01
C SER A 141 -1.52 18.13 -1.55
N PHE A 142 -2.14 19.09 -0.85
CA PHE A 142 -1.43 20.23 -0.27
C PHE A 142 -0.91 19.98 1.15
N SER A 143 -1.18 18.81 1.71
CA SER A 143 -0.76 18.48 3.07
C SER A 143 -0.56 16.97 3.23
N SER A 144 0.21 16.57 4.23
CA SER A 144 0.37 15.16 4.61
C SER A 144 -0.99 14.53 4.94
N ILE A 145 -1.84 15.20 5.71
CA ILE A 145 -3.21 14.72 6.00
C ILE A 145 -4.01 14.48 4.73
N GLY A 146 -3.87 15.35 3.72
CA GLY A 146 -4.54 15.16 2.43
C GLY A 146 -4.07 13.90 1.71
N SER A 147 -2.77 13.61 1.75
CA SER A 147 -2.22 12.36 1.21
C SER A 147 -2.75 11.15 1.97
N GLU A 148 -2.84 11.21 3.29
CA GLU A 148 -3.41 10.16 4.14
C GLU A 148 -4.89 9.90 3.84
N ILE A 149 -5.70 10.94 3.64
CA ILE A 149 -7.11 10.82 3.24
C ILE A 149 -7.24 10.02 1.93
N LEU A 150 -6.38 10.31 0.95
CA LEU A 150 -6.39 9.62 -0.34
C LEU A 150 -5.96 8.14 -0.21
N ALA A 151 -4.96 7.86 0.62
CA ALA A 151 -4.52 6.49 0.89
C ALA A 151 -5.61 5.70 1.61
N ALA A 152 -6.20 6.26 2.66
CA ALA A 152 -7.29 5.64 3.41
C ALA A 152 -8.52 5.34 2.54
N ALA A 153 -8.89 6.25 1.63
CA ALA A 153 -9.98 6.01 0.69
C ALA A 153 -9.67 4.81 -0.23
N SER A 154 -8.43 4.70 -0.73
CA SER A 154 -8.01 3.57 -1.56
C SER A 154 -8.01 2.25 -0.77
N ALA A 155 -7.50 2.26 0.46
CA ALA A 155 -7.52 1.10 1.36
C ALA A 155 -8.95 0.67 1.69
N THR A 156 -9.87 1.63 1.89
CA THR A 156 -11.29 1.37 2.16
C THR A 156 -11.96 0.68 0.98
N ASP A 157 -11.76 1.17 -0.26
CA ASP A 157 -12.32 0.55 -1.46
C ASP A 157 -11.88 -0.90 -1.62
N ARG A 158 -10.60 -1.17 -1.34
CA ARG A 158 -10.05 -2.53 -1.42
C ARG A 158 -10.53 -3.41 -0.27
N GLY A 159 -10.57 -2.86 0.94
CA GLY A 159 -11.12 -3.55 2.10
C GLY A 159 -12.56 -4.00 1.89
N PHE A 160 -13.41 -3.15 1.31
CA PHE A 160 -14.79 -3.52 0.95
C PHE A 160 -14.83 -4.62 -0.09
N ALA A 161 -14.10 -4.45 -1.21
CA ALA A 161 -14.07 -5.47 -2.27
C ALA A 161 -13.61 -6.83 -1.73
N LEU A 162 -12.61 -6.84 -0.86
CA LEU A 162 -12.10 -8.05 -0.22
C LEU A 162 -13.14 -8.65 0.74
N THR A 163 -13.81 -7.83 1.55
CA THR A 163 -14.85 -8.27 2.48
C THR A 163 -16.00 -8.95 1.75
N GLU A 164 -16.51 -8.34 0.68
CA GLU A 164 -17.59 -8.92 -0.13
C GLU A 164 -17.14 -10.19 -0.86
N SER A 165 -15.89 -10.24 -1.34
CA SER A 165 -15.34 -11.44 -1.97
C SER A 165 -15.27 -12.60 -0.98
N ILE A 166 -14.81 -12.36 0.25
CA ILE A 166 -14.72 -13.39 1.28
C ILE A 166 -16.11 -13.86 1.71
N ARG A 167 -17.06 -12.94 1.90
CA ARG A 167 -18.46 -13.27 2.21
C ARG A 167 -19.09 -14.16 1.12
N ALA A 168 -18.82 -13.85 -0.15
CA ALA A 168 -19.34 -14.64 -1.28
C ALA A 168 -18.71 -16.06 -1.35
N LEU A 169 -17.42 -16.19 -1.01
CA LEU A 169 -16.73 -17.48 -1.01
C LEU A 169 -17.13 -18.38 0.17
N PHE A 170 -17.54 -17.80 1.29
CA PHE A 170 -17.87 -18.49 2.52
C PHE A 170 -19.27 -18.15 3.03
N PRO A 171 -20.34 -18.45 2.26
CA PRO A 171 -21.70 -18.04 2.60
C PRO A 171 -22.25 -18.67 3.89
N LEU A 172 -21.63 -19.76 4.36
CA LEU A 172 -21.96 -20.43 5.63
C LEU A 172 -21.07 -19.99 6.80
N ALA A 173 -20.08 -19.11 6.56
CA ALA A 173 -19.28 -18.52 7.63
C ALA A 173 -20.18 -17.66 8.53
N PRO A 174 -19.85 -17.54 9.82
CA PRO A 174 -20.64 -16.72 10.75
C PRO A 174 -20.83 -15.32 10.16
N THR A 175 -22.05 -14.80 10.28
CA THR A 175 -22.63 -13.61 9.67
C THR A 175 -21.91 -12.29 10.00
N SER A 176 -20.71 -12.34 10.52
CA SER A 176 -19.99 -11.22 11.11
C SER A 176 -18.62 -10.93 10.50
N ILE A 177 -18.32 -11.37 9.26
CA ILE A 177 -17.09 -10.86 8.61
C ILE A 177 -17.28 -9.36 8.41
N TYR A 178 -16.53 -8.56 9.15
CA TYR A 178 -16.59 -7.12 9.11
C TYR A 178 -15.26 -6.54 8.61
N PHE A 179 -15.26 -5.24 8.32
CA PHE A 179 -14.08 -4.52 7.86
C PHE A 179 -13.55 -3.58 8.96
N GLU A 180 -12.24 -3.68 9.23
CA GLU A 180 -11.48 -2.78 10.09
C GLU A 180 -10.48 -1.98 9.26
N LEU A 181 -10.47 -0.65 9.40
CA LEU A 181 -9.48 0.24 8.82
C LEU A 181 -8.53 0.73 9.90
N ARG A 182 -7.23 0.61 9.67
CA ARG A 182 -6.16 1.14 10.54
C ARG A 182 -5.40 2.25 9.85
N VAL A 183 -5.21 3.34 10.58
CA VAL A 183 -4.50 4.54 10.13
C VAL A 183 -3.56 5.01 11.24
N ASP A 184 -2.40 5.53 10.88
CA ASP A 184 -1.45 6.10 11.85
C ASP A 184 -1.49 7.63 11.91
N ALA A 185 -2.07 8.28 10.91
CA ALA A 185 -2.31 9.71 10.91
C ALA A 185 -3.46 10.07 11.85
N LYS A 186 -3.14 10.51 13.08
CA LYS A 186 -4.15 10.92 14.06
C LYS A 186 -5.09 12.00 13.52
N GLY A 187 -4.58 12.97 12.75
CA GLY A 187 -5.42 14.00 12.14
C GLY A 187 -6.45 13.44 11.16
N LEU A 188 -6.14 12.34 10.45
CA LEU A 188 -7.11 11.62 9.61
C LEU A 188 -8.16 10.93 10.48
N TYR A 189 -7.74 10.19 11.52
CA TYR A 189 -8.66 9.55 12.46
C TYR A 189 -9.63 10.55 13.07
N ASP A 190 -9.11 11.67 13.60
CA ASP A 190 -9.92 12.73 14.18
C ASP A 190 -10.87 13.34 13.12
N THR A 191 -10.41 13.51 11.88
CA THR A 191 -11.22 14.02 10.77
C THR A 191 -12.39 13.11 10.45
N ILE A 192 -12.23 11.79 10.48
CA ILE A 192 -13.32 10.84 10.19
C ILE A 192 -14.28 10.73 11.36
N THR A 193 -13.79 10.68 12.59
CA THR A 193 -14.60 10.45 13.81
C THR A 193 -15.28 11.69 14.36
N THR A 194 -14.87 12.87 13.93
CA THR A 194 -15.45 14.15 14.36
C THR A 194 -16.09 14.90 13.20
N LEU A 195 -16.87 15.95 13.52
CA LEU A 195 -17.49 16.81 12.50
C LEU A 195 -16.54 17.89 11.93
N HIS A 196 -15.23 17.82 12.20
CA HIS A 196 -14.29 18.80 11.68
C HIS A 196 -14.20 18.70 10.14
N GLU A 197 -14.45 19.82 9.47
CA GLU A 197 -14.32 19.89 8.02
C GLU A 197 -12.85 19.84 7.58
N SER A 198 -12.59 19.15 6.47
CA SER A 198 -11.28 19.23 5.82
C SER A 198 -11.01 20.66 5.36
N LYS A 199 -9.82 21.18 5.68
CA LYS A 199 -9.37 22.50 5.21
C LYS A 199 -9.21 22.52 3.67
N ASP A 200 -8.89 21.39 3.06
CA ASP A 200 -8.87 21.25 1.60
C ASP A 200 -10.27 20.88 1.10
N TYR A 201 -10.96 21.87 0.52
CA TYR A 201 -12.33 21.70 0.01
C TYR A 201 -12.45 20.60 -1.06
N ARG A 202 -11.37 20.30 -1.79
CA ARG A 202 -11.35 19.25 -2.84
C ARG A 202 -11.38 17.85 -2.24
N LEU A 203 -10.99 17.69 -0.97
CA LEU A 203 -11.03 16.41 -0.25
C LEU A 203 -12.31 16.22 0.55
N ARG A 204 -13.16 17.25 0.68
CA ARG A 204 -14.45 17.15 1.40
C ARG A 204 -15.33 15.98 0.94
N PRO A 205 -15.51 15.73 -0.38
CA PRO A 205 -16.29 14.57 -0.82
C PRO A 205 -15.67 13.23 -0.38
N THR A 206 -14.34 13.13 -0.40
CA THR A 206 -13.64 11.91 0.05
C THR A 206 -13.80 11.70 1.56
N VAL A 207 -13.68 12.77 2.34
CA VAL A 207 -13.89 12.73 3.79
C VAL A 207 -15.35 12.39 4.13
N ALA A 208 -16.31 13.03 3.45
CA ALA A 208 -17.74 12.73 3.64
C ALA A 208 -18.02 11.25 3.39
N ARG A 209 -17.52 10.70 2.29
CA ARG A 209 -17.67 9.28 1.98
C ARG A 209 -17.08 8.37 3.07
N LEU A 210 -15.87 8.66 3.57
CA LEU A 210 -15.25 7.86 4.65
C LEU A 210 -16.07 7.94 5.95
N ARG A 211 -16.65 9.10 6.26
CA ARG A 211 -17.56 9.28 7.40
C ARG A 211 -18.86 8.51 7.23
N ASP A 212 -19.46 8.59 6.05
CA ASP A 212 -20.70 7.87 5.73
C ASP A 212 -20.48 6.37 5.85
N SER A 213 -19.37 5.84 5.30
CA SER A 213 -19.01 4.44 5.42
C SER A 213 -18.76 4.00 6.88
N PHE A 214 -18.18 4.87 7.71
CA PHE A 214 -18.01 4.61 9.13
C PHE A 214 -19.34 4.70 9.89
N GLY A 215 -20.16 5.70 9.60
CA GLY A 215 -21.48 5.88 10.21
C GLY A 215 -22.48 4.80 9.85
N ALA A 216 -22.40 4.24 8.64
CA ALA A 216 -23.20 3.13 8.16
C ALA A 216 -22.66 1.74 8.59
N GLU A 217 -21.62 1.69 9.41
CA GLU A 217 -20.93 0.47 9.86
C GLU A 217 -20.34 -0.38 8.72
N GLU A 218 -20.17 0.17 7.52
CA GLU A 218 -19.41 -0.47 6.46
C GLU A 218 -17.95 -0.62 6.87
N ILE A 219 -17.36 0.45 7.46
CA ILE A 219 -16.14 0.38 8.27
C ILE A 219 -16.59 0.17 9.71
N ARG A 220 -16.68 -1.08 10.14
CA ARG A 220 -17.18 -1.38 11.49
C ARG A 220 -16.23 -0.93 12.59
N VAL A 221 -14.93 -0.96 12.31
CA VAL A 221 -13.88 -0.51 13.24
C VAL A 221 -12.91 0.40 12.50
N LEU A 222 -12.79 1.63 12.97
CA LEU A 222 -11.71 2.54 12.59
C LEU A 222 -10.75 2.66 13.76
N ARG A 223 -9.47 2.37 13.54
CA ARG A 223 -8.47 2.39 14.61
C ARG A 223 -7.28 3.26 14.25
N TRP A 224 -6.94 4.17 15.14
CA TRP A 224 -5.64 4.82 15.11
C TRP A 224 -4.58 3.92 15.73
N ILE A 225 -3.43 3.80 15.07
CA ILE A 225 -2.27 3.03 15.53
C ILE A 225 -1.02 3.90 15.51
N PRO A 226 -0.01 3.65 16.36
CA PRO A 226 1.30 4.29 16.24
C PRO A 226 1.99 3.91 14.93
N GLY A 227 2.73 4.86 14.30
CA GLY A 227 3.45 4.63 13.03
C GLY A 227 4.27 3.33 12.99
N PRO A 228 5.11 3.00 14.00
CA PRO A 228 5.86 1.73 14.01
C PRO A 228 5.02 0.45 13.98
N GLN A 229 3.70 0.55 14.19
CA GLN A 229 2.75 -0.56 14.08
C GLN A 229 2.01 -0.58 12.74
N ASN A 230 2.26 0.42 11.89
CA ASN A 230 1.66 0.48 10.55
C ASN A 230 2.45 -0.41 9.61
N VAL A 231 1.87 -1.54 9.23
CA VAL A 231 2.51 -2.51 8.32
C VAL A 231 2.45 -2.10 6.85
N ALA A 232 1.78 -0.98 6.54
CA ALA A 232 1.74 -0.39 5.20
C ALA A 232 2.88 0.61 4.95
N ASP A 233 3.63 1.03 6.02
CA ASP A 233 4.80 1.92 5.97
C ASP A 233 6.02 1.29 5.25
#